data_d0cee122505fb147dbb8e90ef8133f37
#
_entry.id   d0cee122505fb147dbb8e90ef8133f37
#
_cell.length_a   1.000
_cell.length_b   1.000
_cell.length_c   1.000
_cell.angle_alpha   90.00
_cell.angle_beta   90.00
_cell.angle_gamma   90.00
#
_symmetry.space_group_name_H-M   'P 1'
#
loop_
_entity.id
_entity.type
_entity.pdbx_description
1 polymer ?
#
loop_
_entity_poly.entity_id
_entity_poly.type
_entity_poly.pdbx_seq_one_letter_code
_entity_poly.pdbx_strand_id
1 'polypeptide(L)'
;MNALYPATTCANAPQPGPRLYSGPDDARFQLLRRLLEDEWVALLAGRLELTSDRLPVLWDADFLLGEVAEPAEERYVLCEINVSSVAPYPESANAAIVAAVRSVLT
;
A
#
# COMPACT_ATOMS: atom_id res chain seq x y z
N MET A 1 12.96 2.06 2.01
CA MET A 1 13.50 1.09 2.98
C MET A 1 14.77 0.49 2.43
N ASN A 2 15.79 0.49 3.22
CA ASN A 2 17.02 -0.15 2.82
C ASN A 2 16.85 -1.65 2.69
N ALA A 3 17.58 -2.23 1.77
CA ALA A 3 17.51 -3.65 1.56
C ALA A 3 17.70 -4.40 2.86
N LEU A 4 16.73 -5.19 3.20
CA LEU A 4 16.77 -6.09 4.34
C LEU A 4 17.72 -7.26 4.11
N TYR A 5 18.28 -7.34 2.91
CA TYR A 5 19.16 -8.44 2.53
C TYR A 5 20.59 -8.05 2.75
N PRO A 6 21.31 -8.82 3.55
CA PRO A 6 22.76 -8.66 3.61
C PRO A 6 23.34 -8.81 2.20
N ALA A 7 24.22 -7.91 1.82
CA ALA A 7 24.85 -7.95 0.49
C ALA A 7 25.50 -9.31 0.20
N THR A 8 25.92 -10.00 1.23
CA THR A 8 26.59 -11.30 1.11
C THR A 8 25.68 -12.45 0.72
N THR A 9 24.36 -12.30 0.89
CA THR A 9 23.43 -13.38 0.58
C THR A 9 22.94 -13.36 -0.86
N CYS A 10 23.27 -12.32 -1.61
CA CYS A 10 22.70 -12.08 -2.93
C CYS A 10 23.65 -12.35 -4.10
N ALA A 11 24.84 -12.91 -3.84
CA ALA A 11 25.83 -13.15 -4.91
C ALA A 11 25.28 -14.00 -6.05
N ASN A 12 24.37 -14.93 -5.76
CA ASN A 12 23.75 -15.82 -6.75
C ASN A 12 22.23 -15.68 -6.80
N ALA A 13 21.66 -14.70 -6.10
CA ALA A 13 20.24 -14.46 -6.15
C ALA A 13 19.87 -13.78 -7.47
N PRO A 14 18.71 -14.11 -8.06
CA PRO A 14 18.25 -13.39 -9.24
C PRO A 14 18.07 -11.91 -8.90
N GLN A 15 18.48 -11.04 -9.81
CA GLN A 15 18.27 -9.62 -9.66
C GLN A 15 16.76 -9.34 -9.61
N PRO A 16 16.31 -8.43 -8.74
CA PRO A 16 14.90 -8.03 -8.76
C PRO A 16 14.55 -7.46 -10.13
N GLY A 17 13.40 -7.86 -10.64
CA GLY A 17 12.89 -7.32 -11.87
C GLY A 17 12.56 -5.83 -11.78
N PRO A 18 12.23 -5.18 -12.90
CA PRO A 18 11.80 -3.80 -12.87
C PRO A 18 10.53 -3.64 -12.04
N ARG A 19 10.36 -2.48 -11.44
CA ARG A 19 9.11 -2.16 -10.76
C ARG A 19 7.99 -2.07 -11.79
N LEU A 20 6.90 -2.75 -11.48
CA LEU A 20 5.70 -2.71 -12.31
C LEU A 20 4.65 -1.87 -11.58
N TYR A 21 4.05 -0.95 -12.30
CA TYR A 21 3.01 -0.08 -11.77
C TYR A 21 1.67 -0.42 -12.41
N SER A 22 0.63 -0.36 -11.61
CA SER A 22 -0.74 -0.57 -12.09
C SER A 22 -1.67 0.44 -11.44
N GLY A 23 -2.82 0.66 -12.08
CA GLY A 23 -3.85 1.54 -11.56
C GLY A 23 -4.71 0.85 -10.50
N PRO A 24 -5.63 1.61 -9.89
CA PRO A 24 -6.50 1.10 -8.83
C PRO A 24 -7.47 0.02 -9.28
N ASP A 25 -7.71 -0.11 -10.58
CA ASP A 25 -8.65 -1.09 -11.14
C ASP A 25 -7.99 -2.39 -11.59
N ASP A 26 -6.71 -2.59 -11.28
CA ASP A 26 -6.02 -3.82 -11.61
C ASP A 26 -6.70 -5.01 -10.93
N ALA A 27 -7.15 -5.96 -11.74
CA ALA A 27 -7.92 -7.11 -11.25
C ALA A 27 -7.18 -7.94 -10.21
N ARG A 28 -5.84 -7.96 -10.27
CA ARG A 28 -5.00 -8.75 -9.35
C ARG A 28 -5.07 -8.24 -7.91
N PHE A 29 -5.40 -6.97 -7.69
CA PHE A 29 -5.30 -6.34 -6.38
C PHE A 29 -6.63 -5.84 -5.84
N GLN A 30 -7.75 -6.30 -6.38
CA GLN A 30 -9.06 -5.82 -5.93
C GLN A 30 -9.40 -6.31 -4.51
N LEU A 31 -8.95 -7.50 -4.13
CA LEU A 31 -9.13 -7.97 -2.75
C LEU A 31 -8.35 -7.09 -1.77
N LEU A 32 -7.08 -6.79 -2.09
CA LEU A 32 -6.26 -5.90 -1.26
C LEU A 32 -6.89 -4.51 -1.15
N ARG A 33 -7.39 -3.97 -2.26
CA ARG A 33 -8.06 -2.69 -2.27
C ARG A 33 -9.26 -2.66 -1.33
N ARG A 34 -10.11 -3.68 -1.38
CA ARG A 34 -11.26 -3.78 -0.48
C ARG A 34 -10.86 -3.89 0.98
N LEU A 35 -9.86 -4.71 1.28
CA LEU A 35 -9.36 -4.84 2.65
C LEU A 35 -8.85 -3.51 3.19
N LEU A 36 -8.11 -2.75 2.39
CA LEU A 36 -7.62 -1.44 2.79
C LEU A 36 -8.76 -0.44 2.98
N GLU A 37 -9.62 -0.30 1.99
CA GLU A 37 -10.66 0.73 1.99
C GLU A 37 -11.78 0.44 2.99
N ASP A 38 -12.19 -0.81 3.12
CA ASP A 38 -13.36 -1.18 3.90
C ASP A 38 -13.03 -1.57 5.35
N GLU A 39 -11.83 -2.04 5.62
CA GLU A 39 -11.48 -2.57 6.94
C GLU A 39 -10.27 -1.91 7.59
N TRP A 40 -9.14 -1.95 6.92
CA TRP A 40 -7.86 -1.64 7.57
C TRP A 40 -7.65 -0.16 7.84
N VAL A 41 -8.07 0.70 6.94
CA VAL A 41 -7.97 2.16 7.16
C VAL A 41 -8.85 2.56 8.35
N ALA A 42 -10.06 2.04 8.44
CA ALA A 42 -10.95 2.31 9.56
C ALA A 42 -10.42 1.77 10.88
N LEU A 43 -9.87 0.55 10.87
CA LEU A 43 -9.28 -0.07 12.05
C LEU A 43 -8.07 0.73 12.55
N LEU A 44 -7.19 1.15 11.64
CA LEU A 44 -6.01 1.93 11.99
C LEU A 44 -6.41 3.31 12.51
N ALA A 45 -7.35 3.97 11.85
CA ALA A 45 -7.86 5.26 12.29
C ALA A 45 -8.44 5.17 13.71
N GLY A 46 -9.20 4.12 14.00
CA GLY A 46 -9.76 3.90 15.34
C GLY A 46 -8.67 3.70 16.39
N ARG A 47 -7.64 2.94 16.09
CA ARG A 47 -6.54 2.70 17.03
C ARG A 47 -5.68 3.93 17.29
N LEU A 48 -5.55 4.80 16.31
CA LEU A 48 -4.80 6.05 16.44
C LEU A 48 -5.67 7.24 16.86
N GLU A 49 -6.94 6.99 17.10
CA GLU A 49 -7.91 8.03 17.46
C GLU A 49 -7.95 9.18 16.45
N LEU A 50 -7.86 8.83 15.16
CA LEU A 50 -7.92 9.79 14.06
C LEU A 50 -9.33 9.88 13.51
N THR A 51 -9.78 11.09 13.30
CA THR A 51 -11.01 11.37 12.57
C THR A 51 -10.75 11.38 11.08
N SER A 52 -11.78 11.24 10.25
CA SER A 52 -11.62 11.16 8.80
C SER A 52 -10.92 12.37 8.18
N ASP A 53 -11.09 13.55 8.77
CA ASP A 53 -10.46 14.80 8.33
C ASP A 53 -8.98 14.89 8.71
N ARG A 54 -8.50 13.99 9.56
CA ARG A 54 -7.10 13.93 9.99
C ARG A 54 -6.33 12.76 9.39
N LEU A 55 -6.96 11.98 8.53
CA LEU A 55 -6.26 10.91 7.83
C LEU A 55 -5.25 11.50 6.85
N PRO A 56 -4.08 10.87 6.70
CA PRO A 56 -3.14 11.28 5.67
C PRO A 56 -3.76 11.21 4.27
N VAL A 57 -3.43 12.16 3.43
CA VAL A 57 -3.92 12.20 2.04
C VAL A 57 -3.24 11.11 1.21
N LEU A 58 -1.97 10.87 1.47
CA LEU A 58 -1.18 9.90 0.72
C LEU A 58 -0.54 8.90 1.68
N TRP A 59 -0.79 7.64 1.41
CA TRP A 59 -0.24 6.52 2.16
C TRP A 59 0.58 5.65 1.21
N ASP A 60 1.73 5.24 1.66
CA ASP A 60 2.54 4.22 1.03
C ASP A 60 2.56 3.00 1.94
N ALA A 61 1.96 1.93 1.51
CA ALA A 61 1.86 0.71 2.30
C ALA A 61 2.42 -0.47 1.51
N ASP A 62 3.35 -1.17 2.13
CA ASP A 62 3.99 -2.35 1.55
C ASP A 62 3.38 -3.63 2.10
N PHE A 63 3.07 -4.56 1.22
CA PHE A 63 2.48 -5.84 1.57
C PHE A 63 3.27 -6.99 0.98
N LEU A 64 3.29 -8.08 1.71
CA LEU A 64 3.72 -9.38 1.20
C LEU A 64 2.51 -10.26 0.99
N LEU A 65 2.58 -11.13 -0.01
CA LEU A 65 1.61 -12.20 -0.15
C LEU A 65 1.87 -13.22 0.95
N GLY A 66 0.84 -13.51 1.73
CA GLY A 66 0.89 -14.53 2.75
C GLY A 66 0.75 -15.93 2.17
N GLU A 67 0.90 -16.93 3.01
CA GLU A 67 0.69 -18.32 2.60
C GLU A 67 -0.76 -18.54 2.16
N VAL A 68 -0.89 -19.26 1.04
CA VAL A 68 -2.20 -19.66 0.54
C VAL A 68 -2.61 -20.93 1.30
N ALA A 69 -3.63 -20.79 2.14
CA ALA A 69 -4.20 -21.94 2.84
C ALA A 69 -5.39 -22.51 2.03
N GLU A 70 -5.76 -23.75 2.31
CA GLU A 70 -6.98 -24.31 1.76
C GLU A 70 -8.22 -23.87 2.57
N PRO A 71 -9.32 -23.40 1.95
CA PRO A 71 -9.40 -23.07 0.52
C PRO A 71 -8.49 -21.92 0.16
N ALA A 72 -8.10 -21.84 -1.11
CA ALA A 72 -7.15 -20.85 -1.61
C ALA A 72 -7.69 -19.42 -1.40
N GLU A 73 -7.27 -18.78 -0.34
CA GLU A 73 -7.55 -17.38 -0.05
C GLU A 73 -6.26 -16.58 -0.16
N GLU A 74 -6.32 -15.51 -0.92
CA GLU A 74 -5.21 -14.57 -0.95
C GLU A 74 -5.09 -13.90 0.41
N ARG A 75 -3.90 -13.91 0.95
CA ARG A 75 -3.57 -13.25 2.21
C ARG A 75 -2.51 -12.22 1.99
N TYR A 76 -2.68 -11.09 2.62
CA TYR A 76 -1.72 -10.00 2.57
C TYR A 76 -1.19 -9.72 3.96
N VAL A 77 0.13 -9.57 4.05
CA VAL A 77 0.80 -9.21 5.30
C VAL A 77 1.34 -7.80 5.15
N LEU A 78 0.85 -6.91 5.98
CA LEU A 78 1.33 -5.53 6.01
C LEU A 78 2.75 -5.51 6.57
N CYS A 79 3.67 -4.91 5.82
CA CYS A 79 5.06 -4.77 6.22
C CYS A 79 5.36 -3.39 6.76
N GLU A 80 4.94 -2.35 6.06
CA GLU A 80 5.30 -0.99 6.39
C GLU A 80 4.24 -0.03 5.88
N ILE A 81 4.03 1.06 6.61
CA ILE A 81 3.23 2.20 6.17
C ILE A 81 4.06 3.46 6.32
N ASN A 82 4.12 4.24 5.25
CA ASN A 82 4.74 5.55 5.24
C ASN A 82 3.70 6.60 4.86
N VAL A 83 3.68 7.70 5.59
CA VAL A 83 2.78 8.82 5.32
C VAL A 83 3.52 10.15 5.22
N SER A 84 4.84 10.09 5.30
CA SER A 84 5.72 11.25 5.30
C SER A 84 6.77 11.07 4.22
N SER A 85 7.04 12.11 3.45
CA SER A 85 8.02 12.10 2.36
C SER A 85 7.71 11.02 1.29
N VAL A 86 6.44 10.79 1.05
CA VAL A 86 5.98 9.80 0.10
C VAL A 86 5.80 10.45 -1.27
N ALA A 87 6.32 9.81 -2.31
CA ALA A 87 6.12 10.23 -3.68
C ALA A 87 4.85 9.58 -4.25
N PRO A 88 4.04 10.33 -5.03
CA PRO A 88 2.81 9.78 -5.63
C PRO A 88 3.14 8.94 -6.86
N TYR A 89 3.16 7.64 -6.69
CA TYR A 89 3.31 6.68 -7.77
C TYR A 89 2.24 5.61 -7.68
N PRO A 90 1.76 5.07 -8.81
CA PRO A 90 2.00 5.54 -10.18
C PRO A 90 1.32 6.88 -10.45
N GLU A 91 1.58 7.46 -11.61
CA GLU A 91 1.03 8.76 -11.99
C GLU A 91 -0.51 8.82 -11.92
N SER A 92 -1.18 7.69 -12.11
CA SER A 92 -2.65 7.58 -11.96
C SER A 92 -3.14 7.98 -10.55
N ALA A 93 -2.29 7.96 -9.53
CA ALA A 93 -2.64 8.39 -8.19
C ALA A 93 -2.86 9.90 -8.09
N ASN A 94 -2.32 10.69 -9.01
CA ASN A 94 -2.38 12.15 -8.93
C ASN A 94 -3.81 12.70 -8.94
N ALA A 95 -4.68 12.13 -9.74
CA ALA A 95 -6.07 12.57 -9.81
C ALA A 95 -6.80 12.36 -8.48
N ALA A 96 -6.59 11.22 -7.84
CA ALA A 96 -7.18 10.91 -6.55
C ALA A 96 -6.66 11.84 -5.45
N ILE A 97 -5.37 12.15 -5.48
CA ILE A 97 -4.74 13.08 -4.52
C ILE A 97 -5.33 14.48 -4.67
N VAL A 98 -5.44 14.96 -5.89
CA VAL A 98 -6.04 16.27 -6.17
C VAL A 98 -7.48 16.33 -5.68
N ALA A 99 -8.26 15.29 -5.92
CA ALA A 99 -9.64 15.21 -5.44
C ALA A 99 -9.71 15.25 -3.91
N ALA A 100 -8.85 14.50 -3.23
CA ALA A 100 -8.79 14.47 -1.78
C ALA A 100 -8.41 15.84 -1.20
N VAL A 101 -7.43 16.52 -1.77
CA VAL A 101 -7.02 17.85 -1.33
C VAL A 101 -8.14 18.85 -1.53
N ARG A 102 -8.81 18.82 -2.67
CA ARG A 102 -9.95 19.71 -2.94
C ARG A 102 -11.08 19.51 -1.94
N SER A 103 -11.36 18.28 -1.55
CA SER A 103 -12.42 18.00 -0.58
C SER A 103 -12.12 18.58 0.80
N VAL A 104 -10.85 18.71 1.17
CA VAL A 104 -10.43 19.31 2.44
C VAL A 104 -10.49 20.84 2.39
N LEU A 105 -10.22 21.43 1.22
CA LEU A 105 -10.17 22.90 1.05
C LEU A 105 -11.53 23.54 0.84
N THR A 106 -12.54 22.76 0.56
CA THR A 106 -13.92 23.25 0.38
C THR A 106 -14.80 22.97 1.63
#